data_d83614b806454ab175124996eec1ce04
#
_entry.id   d83614b806454ab175124996eec1ce04
#
_cell.length_a   1.000
_cell.length_b   1.000
_cell.length_c   1.000
_cell.angle_alpha   90.00
_cell.angle_beta   90.00
_cell.angle_gamma   90.00
#
_symmetry.space_group_name_H-M   'P 1'
#
loop_
_entity.id
_entity.type
_entity.pdbx_description
1 polymer ?
#
loop_
_entity_poly.entity_id
_entity_poly.type
_entity_poly.pdbx_seq_one_letter_code
_entity_poly.pdbx_strand_id
1 'polypeptide(L)'
;MGMHTFNRFLKIWMLGVMGCLGISGALVGQNLPPKYLTMELFTNTPCPICGSQNPGLFSRLTNYEGQYHLISFYPGKPYSSCIFYQANIPENTARYQFYTGHIFGSPTVALNGTDFKSSSGVTNNVLSSLTGGTSWLHVGVTETEGTSRTVNISLEDIVGGSLATGRLFAVIVEKSIDYNAPNGETIHHNVFRKFLTPTAGDEIDLTSGSATRTYSYEV
;
A
#
# COMPACT_ATOMS: atom_id res chain seq x y z
N MET A 1 60.54 76.21 -36.16
CA MET A 1 59.70 75.32 -36.95
C MET A 1 59.85 73.95 -36.36
N GLY A 2 59.00 73.58 -35.41
CA GLY A 2 59.04 72.29 -34.72
C GLY A 2 57.66 71.91 -34.35
N MET A 3 57.21 70.89 -35.00
CA MET A 3 55.89 70.30 -34.81
C MET A 3 55.92 69.31 -33.63
N HIS A 4 55.18 69.62 -32.56
CA HIS A 4 55.00 68.75 -31.43
C HIS A 4 53.85 67.75 -31.72
N THR A 5 54.20 66.52 -31.85
CA THR A 5 53.22 65.39 -31.90
C THR A 5 52.81 64.99 -30.51
N PHE A 6 51.52 65.12 -30.20
CA PHE A 6 50.93 64.80 -28.95
C PHE A 6 50.45 63.32 -29.04
N ASN A 7 51.15 62.46 -28.29
CA ASN A 7 50.80 60.99 -28.26
C ASN A 7 49.81 60.74 -27.10
N ARG A 8 48.55 60.53 -27.43
CA ARG A 8 47.51 60.18 -26.47
C ARG A 8 47.46 58.65 -26.28
N PHE A 9 47.94 58.20 -25.13
CA PHE A 9 47.73 56.80 -24.72
C PHE A 9 46.26 56.61 -24.28
N LEU A 10 45.49 55.83 -25.05
CA LEU A 10 44.15 55.35 -24.72
C LEU A 10 44.28 54.10 -23.86
N LYS A 11 44.05 54.24 -22.55
CA LYS A 11 43.92 53.08 -21.64
C LYS A 11 42.54 52.46 -21.80
N ILE A 12 42.46 51.30 -22.48
CA ILE A 12 41.25 50.46 -22.52
C ILE A 12 41.21 49.69 -21.22
N TRP A 13 40.24 50.01 -20.38
CA TRP A 13 39.86 49.18 -19.24
C TRP A 13 38.93 48.07 -19.75
N MET A 14 39.43 46.79 -19.82
CA MET A 14 38.59 45.64 -19.98
C MET A 14 37.93 45.34 -18.62
N LEU A 15 36.64 45.70 -18.46
CA LEU A 15 35.81 45.15 -17.41
C LEU A 15 35.46 43.72 -17.82
N GLY A 16 36.10 42.73 -17.18
CA GLY A 16 35.70 41.35 -17.25
C GLY A 16 34.38 41.17 -16.53
N VAL A 17 33.27 41.06 -17.28
CA VAL A 17 32.00 40.57 -16.75
C VAL A 17 32.15 39.04 -16.59
N MET A 18 32.46 38.64 -15.37
CA MET A 18 32.45 37.26 -14.96
C MET A 18 30.97 36.82 -14.86
N GLY A 19 30.44 36.27 -15.96
CA GLY A 19 29.12 35.72 -16.01
C GLY A 19 29.07 34.48 -15.10
N CYS A 20 28.48 34.65 -13.92
CA CYS A 20 28.01 33.52 -13.11
C CYS A 20 26.91 32.78 -13.92
N LEU A 21 27.29 31.75 -14.66
CA LEU A 21 26.35 30.75 -15.14
C LEU A 21 25.79 30.04 -13.90
N GLY A 22 24.71 30.60 -13.35
CA GLY A 22 23.88 29.92 -12.39
C GLY A 22 23.29 28.70 -13.09
N ILE A 23 23.82 27.53 -12.77
CA ILE A 23 23.16 26.27 -13.06
C ILE A 23 21.90 26.26 -12.16
N SER A 24 20.80 26.80 -12.72
CA SER A 24 19.48 26.59 -12.16
C SER A 24 19.17 25.10 -12.37
N GLY A 25 19.66 24.27 -11.46
CA GLY A 25 19.15 22.90 -11.32
C GLY A 25 17.65 23.03 -11.07
N ALA A 26 16.84 22.74 -12.08
CA ALA A 26 15.43 22.54 -11.87
C ALA A 26 15.33 21.42 -10.83
N LEU A 27 14.93 21.76 -9.61
CA LEU A 27 14.45 20.80 -8.64
C LEU A 27 13.18 20.21 -9.28
N VAL A 28 13.35 19.12 -10.02
CA VAL A 28 12.24 18.27 -10.43
C VAL A 28 11.70 17.74 -9.11
N GLY A 29 10.63 18.36 -8.61
CA GLY A 29 9.91 17.86 -7.45
C GLY A 29 9.51 16.43 -7.78
N GLN A 30 10.11 15.45 -7.10
CA GLN A 30 9.72 14.06 -7.26
C GLN A 30 8.25 13.94 -6.85
N ASN A 31 7.38 13.66 -7.82
CA ASN A 31 6.00 13.35 -7.56
C ASN A 31 5.96 11.98 -6.88
N LEU A 32 5.94 11.98 -5.54
CA LEU A 32 5.83 10.75 -4.78
C LEU A 32 4.48 10.06 -5.09
N PRO A 33 4.48 8.74 -5.27
CA PRO A 33 3.24 8.00 -5.51
C PRO A 33 2.28 8.10 -4.31
N PRO A 34 0.98 7.95 -4.52
CA PRO A 34 0.02 7.94 -3.43
C PRO A 34 0.28 6.77 -2.48
N LYS A 35 0.11 7.03 -1.19
CA LYS A 35 0.09 6.01 -0.15
C LYS A 35 -1.34 5.51 0.03
N TYR A 36 -1.56 4.23 -0.18
CA TYR A 36 -2.84 3.57 0.08
C TYR A 36 -2.92 3.12 1.53
N LEU A 37 -4.07 3.35 2.16
CA LEU A 37 -4.37 2.77 3.47
C LEU A 37 -4.56 1.26 3.30
N THR A 38 -3.72 0.46 3.94
CA THR A 38 -3.92 -1.00 3.99
C THR A 38 -4.84 -1.36 5.13
N MET A 39 -5.89 -2.12 4.83
CA MET A 39 -6.90 -2.56 5.78
C MET A 39 -7.04 -4.08 5.76
N GLU A 40 -6.88 -4.72 6.91
CA GLU A 40 -7.14 -6.15 7.06
C GLU A 40 -8.31 -6.32 8.02
N LEU A 41 -9.45 -6.72 7.49
CA LEU A 41 -10.67 -6.98 8.27
C LEU A 41 -10.72 -8.44 8.69
N PHE A 42 -10.64 -8.70 9.99
CA PHE A 42 -10.86 -10.01 10.60
C PHE A 42 -12.33 -10.15 10.98
N THR A 43 -13.08 -10.89 10.19
CA THR A 43 -14.54 -11.03 10.29
C THR A 43 -14.96 -12.48 10.23
N ASN A 44 -16.27 -12.75 10.37
CA ASN A 44 -16.75 -14.13 10.34
C ASN A 44 -18.24 -14.18 9.97
N THR A 45 -18.63 -15.13 9.10
CA THR A 45 -20.00 -15.22 8.59
C THR A 45 -21.07 -15.59 9.64
N PRO A 46 -20.79 -16.39 10.70
CA PRO A 46 -21.74 -16.59 11.80
C PRO A 46 -21.72 -15.51 12.89
N CYS A 47 -20.83 -14.50 12.80
CA CYS A 47 -20.64 -13.51 13.85
C CYS A 47 -21.73 -12.41 13.84
N PRO A 48 -22.64 -12.31 14.81
CA PRO A 48 -23.72 -11.32 14.79
C PRO A 48 -23.21 -9.88 14.85
N ILE A 49 -22.12 -9.63 15.60
CA ILE A 49 -21.51 -8.29 15.70
C ILE A 49 -20.92 -7.88 14.35
N CYS A 50 -20.34 -8.83 13.59
CA CYS A 50 -19.85 -8.58 12.24
C CYS A 50 -20.99 -8.14 11.32
N GLY A 51 -22.10 -8.88 11.31
CA GLY A 51 -23.28 -8.53 10.51
C GLY A 51 -23.88 -7.16 10.86
N SER A 52 -23.77 -6.72 12.12
CA SER A 52 -24.27 -5.40 12.55
C SER A 52 -23.31 -4.24 12.24
N GLN A 53 -21.98 -4.47 12.24
CA GLN A 53 -20.98 -3.39 12.14
C GLN A 53 -20.37 -3.24 10.75
N ASN A 54 -20.15 -4.36 10.03
CA ASN A 54 -19.47 -4.33 8.73
C ASN A 54 -20.22 -3.54 7.66
N PRO A 55 -21.56 -3.60 7.51
CA PRO A 55 -22.27 -2.78 6.53
C PRO A 55 -22.00 -1.28 6.68
N GLY A 56 -21.92 -0.79 7.92
CA GLY A 56 -21.55 0.58 8.21
C GLY A 56 -20.10 0.92 7.85
N LEU A 57 -19.17 -0.01 8.01
CA LEU A 57 -17.79 0.16 7.53
C LEU A 57 -17.77 0.26 6.00
N PHE A 58 -18.35 -0.69 5.29
CA PHE A 58 -18.37 -0.69 3.82
C PHE A 58 -19.04 0.56 3.25
N SER A 59 -20.14 1.01 3.85
CA SER A 59 -20.79 2.27 3.46
C SER A 59 -19.87 3.49 3.62
N ARG A 60 -19.05 3.55 4.68
CA ARG A 60 -18.08 4.65 4.82
C ARG A 60 -16.96 4.56 3.79
N LEU A 61 -16.49 3.37 3.48
CA LEU A 61 -15.39 3.14 2.53
C LEU A 61 -15.71 3.59 1.11
N THR A 62 -16.99 3.68 0.71
CA THR A 62 -17.37 4.19 -0.62
C THR A 62 -16.89 5.63 -0.86
N ASN A 63 -16.73 6.44 0.21
CA ASN A 63 -16.21 7.81 0.10
C ASN A 63 -14.68 7.88 -0.05
N TYR A 64 -13.99 6.74 0.06
CA TYR A 64 -12.52 6.65 0.02
C TYR A 64 -12.03 5.69 -1.07
N GLU A 65 -12.88 5.37 -2.05
CA GLU A 65 -12.48 4.52 -3.16
C GLU A 65 -11.22 5.03 -3.86
N GLY A 66 -10.32 4.10 -4.20
CA GLY A 66 -9.02 4.43 -4.77
C GLY A 66 -7.98 4.97 -3.76
N GLN A 67 -8.28 5.00 -2.46
CA GLN A 67 -7.35 5.44 -1.41
C GLN A 67 -7.00 4.35 -0.40
N TYR A 68 -7.57 3.16 -0.53
CA TYR A 68 -7.31 2.03 0.35
C TYR A 68 -7.26 0.70 -0.41
N HIS A 69 -6.64 -0.29 0.23
CA HIS A 69 -6.77 -1.71 -0.12
C HIS A 69 -7.31 -2.47 1.08
N LEU A 70 -8.38 -3.23 0.86
CA LEU A 70 -9.03 -4.05 1.89
C LEU A 70 -8.81 -5.53 1.59
N ILE A 71 -8.50 -6.30 2.63
CA ILE A 71 -8.47 -7.76 2.62
C ILE A 71 -9.33 -8.25 3.77
N SER A 72 -10.32 -9.11 3.48
CA SER A 72 -11.17 -9.72 4.52
C SER A 72 -10.67 -11.12 4.84
N PHE A 73 -10.08 -11.29 6.03
CA PHE A 73 -9.66 -12.56 6.59
C PHE A 73 -10.76 -13.15 7.49
N TYR A 74 -10.86 -14.45 7.47
CA TYR A 74 -11.89 -15.18 8.23
C TYR A 74 -11.24 -16.17 9.21
N PRO A 75 -10.88 -15.75 10.43
CA PRO A 75 -10.27 -16.63 11.43
C PRO A 75 -11.28 -17.66 11.94
N GLY A 76 -10.79 -18.84 12.37
CA GLY A 76 -11.63 -19.90 12.94
C GLY A 76 -12.18 -19.62 14.33
N LYS A 77 -11.74 -18.54 14.99
CA LYS A 77 -12.22 -18.14 16.30
C LYS A 77 -13.06 -16.87 16.21
N PRO A 78 -14.22 -16.81 16.88
CA PRO A 78 -14.85 -17.89 17.67
C PRO A 78 -15.66 -18.89 16.82
N TYR A 79 -15.79 -18.71 15.51
CA TYR A 79 -16.69 -19.48 14.66
C TYR A 79 -15.94 -20.28 13.60
N SER A 80 -15.50 -21.48 13.93
CA SER A 80 -14.77 -22.37 13.00
C SER A 80 -15.61 -22.90 11.84
N SER A 81 -16.96 -22.82 11.93
CA SER A 81 -17.88 -23.24 10.86
C SER A 81 -18.02 -22.24 9.72
N CYS A 82 -17.36 -21.08 9.78
CA CYS A 82 -17.36 -20.07 8.70
C CYS A 82 -16.86 -20.70 7.39
N ILE A 83 -17.65 -20.57 6.30
CA ILE A 83 -17.32 -21.18 5.01
C ILE A 83 -16.04 -20.63 4.42
N PHE A 84 -15.75 -19.32 4.60
CA PHE A 84 -14.52 -18.71 4.09
C PHE A 84 -13.29 -19.09 4.92
N TYR A 85 -13.44 -19.39 6.21
CA TYR A 85 -12.40 -20.02 7.00
C TYR A 85 -12.11 -21.45 6.53
N GLN A 86 -13.17 -22.24 6.31
CA GLN A 86 -13.05 -23.64 5.87
C GLN A 86 -12.41 -23.73 4.47
N ALA A 87 -12.58 -22.71 3.61
CA ALA A 87 -11.98 -22.67 2.28
C ALA A 87 -10.43 -22.60 2.32
N ASN A 88 -9.85 -22.01 3.36
CA ASN A 88 -8.38 -21.95 3.55
C ASN A 88 -8.04 -21.80 5.03
N ILE A 89 -8.16 -22.89 5.78
CA ILE A 89 -7.89 -22.94 7.23
C ILE A 89 -6.45 -22.51 7.57
N PRO A 90 -5.39 -23.06 6.93
CA PRO A 90 -4.02 -22.81 7.35
C PRO A 90 -3.63 -21.33 7.21
N GLU A 91 -3.95 -20.70 6.09
CA GLU A 91 -3.48 -19.35 5.83
C GLU A 91 -4.31 -18.29 6.58
N ASN A 92 -5.65 -18.46 6.72
CA ASN A 92 -6.46 -17.64 7.60
C ASN A 92 -5.98 -17.72 9.06
N THR A 93 -5.62 -18.91 9.52
CA THR A 93 -5.08 -19.12 10.86
C THR A 93 -3.71 -18.45 11.02
N ALA A 94 -2.81 -18.63 10.06
CA ALA A 94 -1.49 -18.02 10.08
C ALA A 94 -1.56 -16.48 10.13
N ARG A 95 -2.45 -15.86 9.32
CA ARG A 95 -2.61 -14.41 9.35
C ARG A 95 -3.22 -13.90 10.65
N TYR A 96 -4.19 -14.60 11.21
CA TYR A 96 -4.72 -14.29 12.53
C TYR A 96 -3.65 -14.37 13.62
N GLN A 97 -2.81 -15.40 13.57
CA GLN A 97 -1.71 -15.62 14.53
C GLN A 97 -0.59 -14.57 14.37
N PHE A 98 -0.38 -14.06 13.16
CA PHE A 98 0.58 -12.97 12.90
C PHE A 98 0.31 -11.74 13.78
N TYR A 99 -0.96 -11.48 14.11
CA TYR A 99 -1.40 -10.39 14.97
C TYR A 99 -1.76 -10.86 16.39
N THR A 100 -1.12 -11.92 16.89
CA THR A 100 -1.35 -12.42 18.25
C THR A 100 -1.17 -11.30 19.27
N GLY A 101 -2.14 -11.16 20.20
CA GLY A 101 -2.14 -10.10 21.20
C GLY A 101 -2.77 -8.77 20.74
N HIS A 102 -3.20 -8.66 19.48
CA HIS A 102 -3.86 -7.46 18.95
C HIS A 102 -5.30 -7.70 18.49
N ILE A 103 -5.65 -8.93 18.13
CA ILE A 103 -7.00 -9.30 17.70
C ILE A 103 -7.68 -10.07 18.83
N PHE A 104 -8.60 -9.40 19.54
CA PHE A 104 -9.34 -9.98 20.66
C PHE A 104 -10.73 -10.46 20.30
N GLY A 105 -11.18 -10.27 19.05
CA GLY A 105 -12.49 -10.69 18.57
C GLY A 105 -12.76 -10.28 17.13
N SER A 106 -13.96 -10.58 16.66
CA SER A 106 -14.43 -10.16 15.33
C SER A 106 -15.68 -9.28 15.50
N PRO A 107 -15.84 -8.18 14.71
CA PRO A 107 -14.91 -7.72 13.69
C PRO A 107 -13.74 -6.91 14.27
N THR A 108 -12.53 -7.15 13.79
CA THR A 108 -11.36 -6.28 14.04
C THR A 108 -10.75 -5.86 12.70
N VAL A 109 -10.41 -4.59 12.55
CA VAL A 109 -9.72 -4.03 11.39
C VAL A 109 -8.32 -3.61 11.82
N ALA A 110 -7.29 -4.18 11.20
CA ALA A 110 -5.92 -3.71 11.30
C ALA A 110 -5.68 -2.65 10.21
N LEU A 111 -5.39 -1.42 10.62
CA LEU A 111 -5.08 -0.28 9.75
C LEU A 111 -3.56 -0.14 9.66
N ASN A 112 -3.01 -0.22 8.45
CA ASN A 112 -1.57 -0.23 8.18
C ASN A 112 -0.79 -1.24 9.04
N GLY A 113 -1.46 -2.32 9.48
CA GLY A 113 -0.86 -3.39 10.28
C GLY A 113 -0.55 -3.05 11.75
N THR A 114 -0.84 -1.85 12.23
CA THR A 114 -0.41 -1.36 13.55
C THR A 114 -1.51 -0.74 14.42
N ASP A 115 -2.58 -0.22 13.82
CA ASP A 115 -3.73 0.34 14.56
C ASP A 115 -4.94 -0.58 14.41
N PHE A 116 -5.49 -1.06 15.54
CA PHE A 116 -6.54 -2.07 15.58
C PHE A 116 -7.84 -1.47 16.13
N LYS A 117 -8.91 -1.59 15.35
CA LYS A 117 -10.25 -1.05 15.69
C LYS A 117 -11.33 -2.06 15.36
N SER A 118 -12.49 -1.94 16.01
CA SER A 118 -13.71 -2.61 15.51
C SER A 118 -14.15 -1.96 14.20
N SER A 119 -14.98 -2.64 13.40
CA SER A 119 -15.54 -2.06 12.16
C SER A 119 -16.30 -0.75 12.42
N SER A 120 -17.00 -0.64 13.55
CA SER A 120 -17.67 0.61 13.96
C SER A 120 -16.68 1.70 14.38
N GLY A 121 -15.51 1.33 14.91
CA GLY A 121 -14.45 2.26 15.32
C GLY A 121 -13.66 2.86 14.17
N VAL A 122 -13.75 2.30 12.95
CA VAL A 122 -13.18 2.90 11.73
C VAL A 122 -14.12 3.99 11.23
N THR A 123 -14.05 5.16 11.85
CA THR A 123 -14.87 6.33 11.52
C THR A 123 -14.32 7.12 10.32
N ASN A 124 -15.12 8.06 9.77
CA ASN A 124 -14.63 8.97 8.72
C ASN A 124 -13.40 9.79 9.17
N ASN A 125 -13.34 10.21 10.44
CA ASN A 125 -12.17 10.92 10.97
C ASN A 125 -10.91 10.05 10.95
N VAL A 126 -11.03 8.76 11.27
CA VAL A 126 -9.93 7.79 11.18
C VAL A 126 -9.49 7.62 9.72
N LEU A 127 -10.44 7.40 8.81
CA LEU A 127 -10.15 7.21 7.38
C LEU A 127 -9.48 8.45 6.79
N SER A 128 -10.03 9.66 7.02
CA SER A 128 -9.46 10.91 6.50
C SER A 128 -8.07 11.20 7.05
N SER A 129 -7.74 10.76 8.26
CA SER A 129 -6.41 10.95 8.84
C SER A 129 -5.34 9.99 8.29
N LEU A 130 -5.76 8.87 7.68
CA LEU A 130 -4.86 7.82 7.18
C LEU A 130 -4.77 7.74 5.65
N THR A 131 -5.63 8.48 4.93
CA THR A 131 -5.66 8.55 3.46
C THR A 131 -5.06 9.86 2.94
N GLY A 132 -4.80 9.94 1.64
CA GLY A 132 -4.30 11.17 0.99
C GLY A 132 -2.81 11.44 1.20
N GLY A 133 -2.06 10.54 1.83
CA GLY A 133 -0.60 10.64 1.97
C GLY A 133 0.16 10.19 0.75
N THR A 134 1.48 10.35 0.79
CA THR A 134 2.42 9.86 -0.23
C THR A 134 3.30 8.74 0.31
N SER A 135 3.87 7.94 -0.59
CA SER A 135 4.77 6.83 -0.29
C SER A 135 6.17 7.11 -0.84
N TRP A 136 7.19 6.66 -0.13
CA TRP A 136 8.57 6.61 -0.64
C TRP A 136 8.82 5.37 -1.49
N LEU A 137 7.98 4.35 -1.33
CA LEU A 137 8.04 3.11 -2.06
C LEU A 137 6.96 3.12 -3.15
N HIS A 138 7.37 2.96 -4.40
CA HIS A 138 6.47 2.65 -5.51
C HIS A 138 6.32 1.14 -5.62
N VAL A 139 5.09 0.67 -5.74
CA VAL A 139 4.76 -0.75 -5.93
C VAL A 139 4.02 -0.88 -7.25
N GLY A 140 4.65 -1.55 -8.22
CA GLY A 140 4.03 -1.90 -9.50
C GLY A 140 3.59 -3.36 -9.49
N VAL A 141 2.41 -3.65 -10.00
CA VAL A 141 1.89 -5.03 -10.14
C VAL A 141 1.40 -5.23 -11.56
N THR A 142 1.85 -6.30 -12.19
CA THR A 142 1.33 -6.76 -13.49
C THR A 142 0.97 -8.24 -13.40
N GLU A 143 -0.08 -8.63 -14.11
CA GLU A 143 -0.56 -10.01 -14.15
C GLU A 143 -0.77 -10.44 -15.60
N THR A 144 -0.40 -11.69 -15.91
CA THR A 144 -0.75 -12.33 -17.19
C THR A 144 -2.15 -12.94 -17.11
N GLU A 145 -2.90 -12.90 -18.19
CA GLU A 145 -4.19 -13.58 -18.29
C GLU A 145 -4.00 -15.08 -18.59
N GLY A 146 -5.01 -15.88 -18.26
CA GLY A 146 -5.05 -17.32 -18.52
C GLY A 146 -5.45 -18.14 -17.29
N THR A 147 -5.47 -19.48 -17.45
CA THR A 147 -5.72 -20.42 -16.36
C THR A 147 -4.56 -20.50 -15.39
N SER A 148 -3.33 -20.44 -15.89
CA SER A 148 -2.12 -20.24 -15.10
C SER A 148 -1.71 -18.78 -15.24
N ARG A 149 -1.69 -18.04 -14.14
CA ARG A 149 -1.38 -16.61 -14.10
C ARG A 149 -0.03 -16.36 -13.45
N THR A 150 0.70 -15.41 -14.00
CA THR A 150 1.96 -14.94 -13.43
C THR A 150 1.81 -13.50 -13.01
N VAL A 151 2.11 -13.24 -11.72
CA VAL A 151 2.09 -11.91 -11.11
C VAL A 151 3.53 -11.44 -10.92
N ASN A 152 3.88 -10.31 -11.54
CA ASN A 152 5.15 -9.64 -11.35
C ASN A 152 4.94 -8.41 -10.46
N ILE A 153 5.70 -8.31 -9.39
CA ILE A 153 5.68 -7.20 -8.44
C ILE A 153 7.03 -6.50 -8.52
N SER A 154 7.02 -5.22 -8.85
CA SER A 154 8.18 -4.33 -8.79
C SER A 154 8.08 -3.39 -7.61
N LEU A 155 9.18 -3.19 -6.92
CA LEU A 155 9.33 -2.32 -5.77
C LEU A 155 10.46 -1.35 -6.08
N GLU A 156 10.24 -0.05 -5.88
CA GLU A 156 11.22 1.00 -6.14
C GLU A 156 11.22 2.03 -5.00
N ASP A 157 12.38 2.24 -4.38
CA ASP A 157 12.60 3.31 -3.41
C ASP A 157 12.82 4.63 -4.16
N ILE A 158 11.78 5.45 -4.24
CA ILE A 158 11.78 6.71 -5.01
C ILE A 158 12.72 7.76 -4.42
N VAL A 159 12.91 7.74 -3.11
CA VAL A 159 13.73 8.77 -2.41
C VAL A 159 15.19 8.35 -2.32
N GLY A 160 15.47 7.05 -2.40
CA GLY A 160 16.79 6.46 -2.26
C GLY A 160 17.26 6.38 -0.81
N GLY A 161 17.60 5.15 -0.39
CA GLY A 161 18.13 4.85 0.95
C GLY A 161 17.13 4.96 2.09
N SER A 162 15.83 5.14 1.79
CA SER A 162 14.78 5.22 2.82
C SER A 162 14.42 3.86 3.41
N LEU A 163 14.58 2.80 2.63
CA LEU A 163 14.29 1.42 3.01
C LEU A 163 15.44 0.52 2.59
N ALA A 164 16.12 -0.10 3.57
CA ALA A 164 17.15 -1.11 3.27
C ALA A 164 16.53 -2.51 3.09
N THR A 165 15.59 -2.86 3.96
CA THR A 165 14.91 -4.16 3.94
C THR A 165 13.44 -4.01 4.24
N GLY A 166 12.62 -4.93 3.76
CA GLY A 166 11.19 -4.97 4.02
C GLY A 166 10.65 -6.39 3.95
N ARG A 167 9.35 -6.52 4.14
CA ARG A 167 8.64 -7.78 3.99
C ARG A 167 7.42 -7.59 3.10
N LEU A 168 7.38 -8.33 2.01
CA LEU A 168 6.28 -8.32 1.04
C LEU A 168 5.26 -9.39 1.40
N PHE A 169 3.99 -8.98 1.46
CA PHE A 169 2.85 -9.89 1.49
C PHE A 169 2.04 -9.66 0.21
N ALA A 170 1.90 -10.68 -0.60
CA ALA A 170 1.05 -10.68 -1.78
C ALA A 170 -0.05 -11.72 -1.61
N VAL A 171 -1.30 -11.31 -1.85
CA VAL A 171 -2.49 -12.15 -1.64
C VAL A 171 -3.43 -12.08 -2.82
N ILE A 172 -4.20 -13.14 -3.01
CA ILE A 172 -5.35 -13.17 -3.90
C ILE A 172 -6.61 -12.94 -3.07
N VAL A 173 -7.45 -12.03 -3.54
CA VAL A 173 -8.77 -11.76 -2.97
C VAL A 173 -9.84 -11.92 -4.03
N GLU A 174 -11.00 -12.40 -3.63
CA GLU A 174 -12.21 -12.33 -4.45
C GLU A 174 -12.96 -11.06 -4.09
N LYS A 175 -13.15 -10.18 -5.09
CA LYS A 175 -13.63 -8.82 -4.87
C LYS A 175 -15.00 -8.77 -4.22
N SER A 176 -15.90 -9.66 -4.63
CA SER A 176 -17.27 -9.74 -4.10
C SER A 176 -17.80 -11.15 -4.21
N ILE A 177 -18.38 -11.65 -3.13
CA ILE A 177 -19.05 -12.95 -3.09
C ILE A 177 -20.47 -12.75 -2.57
N ASP A 178 -21.44 -13.20 -3.36
CA ASP A 178 -22.84 -13.26 -2.94
C ASP A 178 -23.05 -14.54 -2.12
N TYR A 179 -23.31 -14.38 -0.84
CA TYR A 179 -23.59 -15.46 0.10
C TYR A 179 -24.45 -14.98 1.24
N ASN A 180 -25.62 -15.59 1.42
CA ASN A 180 -26.52 -15.30 2.54
C ASN A 180 -25.95 -15.91 3.82
N ALA A 181 -25.18 -15.12 4.54
CA ALA A 181 -24.51 -15.57 5.77
C ALA A 181 -25.49 -15.65 6.96
N PRO A 182 -25.22 -16.54 7.94
CA PRO A 182 -26.05 -16.67 9.15
C PRO A 182 -26.16 -15.38 9.96
N ASN A 183 -25.20 -14.46 9.84
CA ASN A 183 -25.20 -13.15 10.51
C ASN A 183 -25.99 -12.05 9.77
N GLY A 184 -26.59 -12.38 8.62
CA GLY A 184 -27.40 -11.47 7.80
C GLY A 184 -26.65 -10.70 6.72
N GLU A 185 -25.31 -10.80 6.64
CA GLU A 185 -24.55 -10.26 5.51
C GLU A 185 -24.87 -11.07 4.24
N THR A 186 -25.09 -10.39 3.11
CA THR A 186 -25.42 -11.03 1.82
C THR A 186 -24.33 -10.86 0.77
N ILE A 187 -23.46 -9.87 0.96
CA ILE A 187 -22.31 -9.57 0.09
C ILE A 187 -21.06 -9.53 0.96
N HIS A 188 -20.02 -10.23 0.52
CA HIS A 188 -18.74 -10.29 1.22
C HIS A 188 -17.65 -9.68 0.32
N HIS A 189 -16.96 -8.67 0.83
CA HIS A 189 -16.03 -7.87 0.06
C HIS A 189 -14.59 -8.31 0.26
N ASN A 190 -13.81 -8.37 -0.83
CA ASN A 190 -12.37 -8.62 -0.83
C ASN A 190 -11.97 -9.83 0.02
N VAL A 191 -12.70 -10.94 -0.17
CA VAL A 191 -12.53 -12.19 0.58
C VAL A 191 -11.18 -12.79 0.28
N PHE A 192 -10.35 -12.96 1.30
CA PHE A 192 -9.05 -13.62 1.18
C PHE A 192 -9.18 -15.04 0.64
N ARG A 193 -8.39 -15.39 -0.37
CA ARG A 193 -8.36 -16.71 -0.97
C ARG A 193 -7.03 -17.42 -0.72
N LYS A 194 -5.90 -16.72 -0.97
CA LYS A 194 -4.58 -17.35 -0.91
C LYS A 194 -3.47 -16.32 -0.77
N PHE A 195 -2.40 -16.67 -0.08
CA PHE A 195 -1.12 -15.98 -0.22
C PHE A 195 -0.40 -16.43 -1.49
N LEU A 196 0.21 -15.48 -2.20
CA LEU A 196 1.22 -15.75 -3.24
C LEU A 196 2.61 -15.87 -2.62
N THR A 197 2.87 -15.11 -1.57
CA THR A 197 4.08 -15.22 -0.73
C THR A 197 3.91 -16.35 0.30
N PRO A 198 4.99 -16.77 0.96
CA PRO A 198 4.86 -17.48 2.23
C PRO A 198 3.98 -16.72 3.22
N THR A 199 3.33 -17.40 4.15
CA THR A 199 2.46 -16.77 5.16
C THR A 199 3.23 -15.82 6.10
N ALA A 200 4.54 -16.01 6.24
CA ALA A 200 5.45 -15.10 6.95
C ALA A 200 5.87 -13.88 6.11
N GLY A 201 5.48 -13.83 4.83
CA GLY A 201 5.92 -12.85 3.84
C GLY A 201 7.31 -13.16 3.27
N ASP A 202 7.63 -12.53 2.13
CA ASP A 202 8.97 -12.58 1.52
C ASP A 202 9.84 -11.44 2.03
N GLU A 203 11.07 -11.73 2.38
CA GLU A 203 12.06 -10.69 2.68
C GLU A 203 12.51 -10.01 1.40
N ILE A 204 12.51 -8.68 1.44
CA ILE A 204 12.89 -7.82 0.33
C ILE A 204 14.10 -7.00 0.72
N ASP A 205 15.15 -7.08 -0.10
CA ASP A 205 16.31 -6.20 -0.02
C ASP A 205 16.13 -5.05 -1.02
N LEU A 206 16.13 -3.82 -0.53
CA LEU A 206 16.02 -2.58 -1.29
C LEU A 206 17.29 -1.73 -1.20
N THR A 207 18.40 -2.29 -0.75
CA THR A 207 19.68 -1.56 -0.65
C THR A 207 20.21 -1.08 -2.01
N SER A 208 19.79 -1.73 -3.12
CA SER A 208 20.05 -1.29 -4.49
C SER A 208 19.02 -0.30 -5.04
N GLY A 209 18.03 0.12 -4.22
CA GLY A 209 16.95 1.02 -4.61
C GLY A 209 15.74 0.33 -5.25
N SER A 210 15.83 -0.95 -5.63
CA SER A 210 14.70 -1.67 -6.23
C SER A 210 14.77 -3.16 -5.98
N ALA A 211 13.59 -3.82 -6.07
CA ALA A 211 13.48 -5.27 -6.02
C ALA A 211 12.31 -5.74 -6.90
N THR A 212 12.34 -6.97 -7.36
CA THR A 212 11.26 -7.61 -8.10
C THR A 212 10.95 -8.99 -7.51
N ARG A 213 9.67 -9.39 -7.61
CA ARG A 213 9.21 -10.74 -7.27
C ARG A 213 8.22 -11.22 -8.32
N THR A 214 8.26 -12.51 -8.57
CA THR A 214 7.34 -13.17 -9.52
C THR A 214 6.70 -14.36 -8.83
N TYR A 215 5.38 -14.44 -8.91
CA TYR A 215 4.59 -15.54 -8.38
C TYR A 215 3.69 -16.08 -9.47
N SER A 216 3.29 -17.35 -9.36
CA SER A 216 2.31 -17.95 -10.27
C SER A 216 1.20 -18.64 -9.49
N TYR A 217 0.00 -18.65 -10.05
CA TYR A 217 -1.14 -19.34 -9.47
C TYR A 217 -2.11 -19.82 -10.56
N GLU A 218 -2.89 -20.83 -10.22
CA GLU A 218 -3.97 -21.33 -11.07
C GLU A 218 -5.31 -20.68 -10.67
N VAL A 219 -6.17 -20.40 -11.67
CA VAL A 219 -7.50 -19.79 -11.51
C VAL A 219 -8.57 -20.89 -11.50
#